data_281b59eced71e988945be14ae665dcdb
#
_entry.id   281b59eced71e988945be14ae665dcdb
#
_cell.length_a   1.000
_cell.length_b   1.000
_cell.length_c   1.000
_cell.angle_alpha   90.00
_cell.angle_beta   90.00
_cell.angle_gamma   90.00
#
_symmetry.space_group_name_H-M   'P 1'
#
loop_
_entity.id
_entity.type
_entity.pdbx_description
1 polymer ?
#
loop_
_entity_poly.entity_id
_entity_poly.type
_entity_poly.pdbx_seq_one_letter_code
_entity_poly.pdbx_strand_id
1 'polypeptide(L)'
;MPTRIAILGGPRCGKTTLIQQLYVDLKIRDLNVGAVTEYSTDYLRDKGMIENISEQYGIYLGQAQIEASLNDFDYALTDYATFLPYIYGRFMLGERKRTKKEIEILKDLYVLALRDLQNYDHIFFVPREFGYEKDGVRWQDEDIAIAIDKAILTFLESEHVKFTTVTGSTKVRSEEILKVVGLDKKKIKLAKVETAAV
;
A
#
# COMPACT_ATOMS: atom_id res chain seq x y z
N MET A 1 -17.29 7.42 -6.39
CA MET A 1 -16.16 6.51 -6.06
C MET A 1 -15.30 7.19 -5.00
N PRO A 2 -14.69 6.47 -4.07
CA PRO A 2 -13.83 7.04 -3.03
C PRO A 2 -12.58 7.70 -3.63
N THR A 3 -12.01 8.68 -2.93
CA THR A 3 -10.63 9.11 -3.16
C THR A 3 -9.71 8.00 -2.65
N ARG A 4 -8.99 7.34 -3.55
CA ARG A 4 -8.13 6.19 -3.23
C ARG A 4 -6.69 6.62 -2.99
N ILE A 5 -6.17 6.25 -1.84
CA ILE A 5 -4.82 6.61 -1.36
C ILE A 5 -4.04 5.31 -1.12
N ALA A 6 -3.02 5.06 -1.94
CA ALA A 6 -2.12 3.93 -1.77
C ALA A 6 -0.84 4.36 -1.05
N ILE A 7 -0.47 3.61 -0.01
CA ILE A 7 0.79 3.76 0.71
C ILE A 7 1.71 2.60 0.32
N LEU A 8 2.80 2.92 -0.36
CA LEU A 8 3.74 1.97 -0.92
C LEU A 8 5.09 1.99 -0.21
N GLY A 9 5.83 0.93 -0.39
CA GLY A 9 7.18 0.72 0.12
C GLY A 9 7.39 -0.76 0.38
N GLY A 10 8.62 -1.18 0.53
CA GLY A 10 8.97 -2.56 0.83
C GLY A 10 8.53 -3.00 2.23
N PRO A 11 8.82 -4.25 2.58
CA PRO A 11 8.48 -4.77 3.90
C PRO A 11 9.09 -3.90 5.02
N ARG A 12 8.32 -3.66 6.10
CA ARG A 12 8.80 -3.03 7.34
C ARG A 12 9.27 -1.57 7.25
N CYS A 13 8.83 -0.80 6.28
CA CYS A 13 9.09 0.65 6.24
C CYS A 13 8.06 1.49 7.02
N GLY A 14 7.12 0.86 7.76
CA GLY A 14 6.15 1.54 8.62
C GLY A 14 4.83 1.91 7.95
N LYS A 15 4.49 1.32 6.78
CA LYS A 15 3.23 1.59 6.05
C LYS A 15 1.99 1.37 6.88
N THR A 16 1.86 0.20 7.50
CA THR A 16 0.67 -0.18 8.28
C THR A 16 0.45 0.79 9.45
N THR A 17 1.51 1.18 10.15
CA THR A 17 1.44 2.18 11.22
C THR A 17 0.99 3.55 10.67
N LEU A 18 1.48 3.93 9.49
CA LEU A 18 1.09 5.18 8.85
C LEU A 18 -0.38 5.15 8.40
N ILE A 19 -0.86 4.05 7.85
CA ILE A 19 -2.29 3.87 7.49
C ILE A 19 -3.18 4.01 8.72
N GLN A 20 -2.81 3.39 9.83
CA GLN A 20 -3.57 3.51 11.10
C GLN A 20 -3.59 4.96 11.60
N GLN A 21 -2.47 5.67 11.54
CA GLN A 21 -2.41 7.08 11.90
C GLN A 21 -3.31 7.93 10.99
N LEU A 22 -3.21 7.76 9.67
CA LEU A 22 -4.06 8.46 8.70
C LEU A 22 -5.54 8.18 8.92
N TYR A 23 -5.89 6.91 9.18
CA TYR A 23 -7.26 6.52 9.48
C TYR A 23 -7.81 7.29 10.69
N VAL A 24 -7.06 7.34 11.79
CA VAL A 24 -7.43 8.10 12.99
C VAL A 24 -7.53 9.58 12.68
N ASP A 25 -6.54 10.15 11.98
CA ASP A 25 -6.52 11.59 11.64
C ASP A 25 -7.70 12.00 10.77
N LEU A 26 -8.15 11.13 9.86
CA LEU A 26 -9.32 11.36 9.02
C LEU A 26 -10.64 11.20 9.81
N LYS A 27 -10.73 10.19 10.68
CA LYS A 27 -11.89 9.99 11.56
C LYS A 27 -12.12 11.14 12.54
N ILE A 28 -11.05 11.67 13.14
CA ILE A 28 -11.13 12.85 14.01
C ILE A 28 -11.67 14.09 13.27
N ARG A 29 -11.50 14.15 11.94
CA ARG A 29 -12.02 15.21 11.06
C ARG A 29 -13.45 14.95 10.59
N ASP A 30 -14.11 13.93 11.14
CA ASP A 30 -15.48 13.53 10.78
C ASP A 30 -15.61 13.17 9.30
N LEU A 31 -14.58 12.48 8.75
CA LEU A 31 -14.59 12.00 7.37
C LEU A 31 -14.98 10.52 7.31
N ASN A 32 -15.74 10.16 6.27
CA ASN A 32 -16.10 8.78 5.99
C ASN A 32 -14.93 8.07 5.31
N VAL A 33 -14.08 7.39 6.09
CA VAL A 33 -12.87 6.72 5.64
C VAL A 33 -12.91 5.24 5.97
N GLY A 34 -12.48 4.42 5.01
CA GLY A 34 -12.17 3.00 5.16
C GLY A 34 -10.69 2.74 4.91
N ALA A 35 -10.17 1.69 5.53
CA ALA A 35 -8.78 1.26 5.34
C ALA A 35 -8.69 -0.25 5.25
N VAL A 36 -7.82 -0.74 4.37
CA VAL A 36 -7.46 -2.16 4.26
C VAL A 36 -5.96 -2.34 4.37
N THR A 37 -5.57 -3.45 4.98
CA THR A 37 -4.19 -3.86 5.10
C THR A 37 -3.76 -4.73 3.92
N GLU A 38 -2.50 -5.06 3.84
CA GLU A 38 -1.88 -5.90 2.84
C GLU A 38 -2.42 -7.34 2.89
N TYR A 39 -3.13 -7.78 1.83
CA TYR A 39 -3.64 -9.16 1.72
C TYR A 39 -2.52 -10.20 1.63
N SER A 40 -1.36 -9.84 1.06
CA SER A 40 -0.24 -10.77 0.90
C SER A 40 0.27 -11.33 2.24
N THR A 41 0.17 -10.57 3.33
CA THR A 41 0.53 -11.04 4.68
C THR A 41 -0.42 -12.15 5.16
N ASP A 42 -1.71 -12.01 4.93
CA ASP A 42 -2.70 -13.04 5.27
C ASP A 42 -2.54 -14.28 4.38
N TYR A 43 -2.31 -14.07 3.08
CA TYR A 43 -2.00 -15.15 2.15
C TYR A 43 -0.80 -15.98 2.60
N LEU A 44 0.31 -15.34 3.01
CA LEU A 44 1.51 -16.02 3.48
C LEU A 44 1.29 -16.80 4.78
N ARG A 45 0.43 -16.30 5.69
CA ARG A 45 0.07 -17.03 6.91
C ARG A 45 -0.72 -18.30 6.60
N ASP A 46 -1.64 -18.24 5.63
CA ASP A 46 -2.56 -19.33 5.32
C ASP A 46 -1.93 -20.38 4.40
N LYS A 47 -1.13 -19.95 3.42
CA LYS A 47 -0.59 -20.80 2.34
C LYS A 47 0.90 -21.08 2.46
N GLY A 48 1.61 -20.34 3.31
CA GLY A 48 3.07 -20.40 3.39
C GLY A 48 3.76 -19.53 2.34
N MET A 49 5.04 -19.83 2.11
CA MET A 49 5.84 -19.06 1.15
C MET A 49 5.37 -19.26 -0.28
N ILE A 50 5.43 -18.18 -1.06
CA ILE A 50 5.12 -18.19 -2.49
C ILE A 50 6.25 -18.95 -3.22
N GLU A 51 5.90 -20.07 -3.84
CA GLU A 51 6.85 -20.91 -4.58
C GLU A 51 6.81 -20.63 -6.08
N ASN A 52 5.66 -20.18 -6.55
CA ASN A 52 5.45 -20.03 -7.96
C ASN A 52 4.79 -18.65 -8.31
N ILE A 53 5.19 -18.04 -9.44
CA ILE A 53 4.66 -16.74 -9.87
C ILE A 53 3.13 -16.74 -10.07
N SER A 54 2.52 -17.89 -10.39
CA SER A 54 1.06 -17.97 -10.56
C SER A 54 0.28 -17.65 -9.29
N GLU A 55 0.90 -17.77 -8.11
CA GLU A 55 0.28 -17.42 -6.84
C GLU A 55 0.07 -15.91 -6.69
N GLN A 56 0.81 -15.10 -7.46
CA GLN A 56 0.59 -13.66 -7.51
C GLN A 56 -0.80 -13.27 -8.04
N TYR A 57 -1.48 -14.15 -8.82
CA TYR A 57 -2.88 -13.95 -9.14
C TYR A 57 -3.81 -14.05 -7.92
N GLY A 58 -3.54 -15.01 -7.04
CA GLY A 58 -4.30 -15.15 -5.77
C GLY A 58 -4.15 -13.92 -4.89
N ILE A 59 -2.91 -13.40 -4.78
CA ILE A 59 -2.64 -12.16 -4.05
C ILE A 59 -3.33 -10.97 -4.70
N TYR A 60 -3.24 -10.85 -6.04
CA TYR A 60 -3.92 -9.82 -6.80
C TYR A 60 -5.45 -9.83 -6.56
N LEU A 61 -6.08 -11.00 -6.70
CA LEU A 61 -7.54 -11.14 -6.52
C LEU A 61 -7.97 -10.83 -5.08
N GLY A 62 -7.22 -11.33 -4.10
CA GLY A 62 -7.51 -11.05 -2.69
C GLY A 62 -7.39 -9.57 -2.35
N GLN A 63 -6.33 -8.91 -2.83
CA GLN A 63 -6.16 -7.47 -2.64
C GLN A 63 -7.26 -6.67 -3.34
N ALA A 64 -7.60 -7.00 -4.58
CA ALA A 64 -8.69 -6.36 -5.31
C ALA A 64 -10.05 -6.52 -4.61
N GLN A 65 -10.30 -7.69 -4.03
CA GLN A 65 -11.54 -7.95 -3.29
C GLN A 65 -11.64 -7.11 -2.02
N ILE A 66 -10.57 -7.04 -1.21
CA ILE A 66 -10.60 -6.22 0.02
C ILE A 66 -10.65 -4.73 -0.32
N GLU A 67 -10.00 -4.26 -1.38
CA GLU A 67 -10.11 -2.87 -1.83
C GLU A 67 -11.52 -2.52 -2.35
N ALA A 68 -12.21 -3.48 -2.98
CA ALA A 68 -13.59 -3.29 -3.43
C ALA A 68 -14.57 -3.05 -2.26
N SER A 69 -14.28 -3.57 -1.06
CA SER A 69 -15.08 -3.29 0.14
C SER A 69 -15.04 -1.83 0.60
N LEU A 70 -14.11 -1.05 0.05
CA LEU A 70 -13.97 0.38 0.36
C LEU A 70 -14.80 1.30 -0.55
N ASN A 71 -15.59 0.78 -1.49
CA ASN A 71 -16.30 1.59 -2.48
C ASN A 71 -17.36 2.53 -1.90
N ASP A 72 -17.89 2.24 -0.70
CA ASP A 72 -18.92 3.03 -0.03
C ASP A 72 -18.36 4.14 0.89
N PHE A 73 -17.03 4.28 0.93
CA PHE A 73 -16.36 5.33 1.67
C PHE A 73 -16.08 6.55 0.79
N ASP A 74 -15.81 7.72 1.41
CA ASP A 74 -15.36 8.91 0.68
C ASP A 74 -13.84 8.86 0.46
N TYR A 75 -13.10 8.25 1.41
CA TYR A 75 -11.66 8.02 1.35
C TYR A 75 -11.35 6.55 1.60
N ALA A 76 -10.52 5.97 0.73
CA ALA A 76 -10.09 4.59 0.79
C ALA A 76 -8.57 4.52 0.94
N LEU A 77 -8.09 4.00 2.08
CA LEU A 77 -6.67 3.83 2.37
C LEU A 77 -6.25 2.37 2.12
N THR A 78 -5.16 2.15 1.41
CA THR A 78 -4.60 0.80 1.21
C THR A 78 -3.10 0.74 1.52
N ASP A 79 -2.70 -0.27 2.32
CA ASP A 79 -1.30 -0.61 2.67
C ASP A 79 -0.66 -1.55 1.63
N TYR A 80 -1.17 -1.57 0.44
CA TYR A 80 -0.70 -2.37 -0.68
C TYR A 80 -1.51 -1.94 -1.89
N ALA A 81 -0.99 -2.08 -3.09
CA ALA A 81 -1.74 -1.75 -4.29
C ALA A 81 -1.86 -2.96 -5.20
N THR A 82 -2.97 -3.07 -5.92
CA THR A 82 -3.24 -4.21 -6.82
C THR A 82 -2.21 -4.39 -7.95
N PHE A 83 -1.36 -3.40 -8.21
CA PHE A 83 -0.26 -3.52 -9.17
C PHE A 83 1.04 -4.12 -8.58
N LEU A 84 1.18 -4.22 -7.25
CA LEU A 84 2.38 -4.78 -6.62
C LEU A 84 2.62 -6.27 -6.92
N PRO A 85 1.62 -7.15 -7.10
CA PRO A 85 1.83 -8.54 -7.50
C PRO A 85 2.68 -8.69 -8.78
N TYR A 86 2.58 -7.78 -9.74
CA TYR A 86 3.48 -7.76 -10.90
C TYR A 86 4.93 -7.51 -10.49
N ILE A 87 5.17 -6.52 -9.63
CA ILE A 87 6.51 -6.12 -9.19
C ILE A 87 7.16 -7.27 -8.39
N TYR A 88 6.41 -7.84 -7.44
CA TYR A 88 6.87 -9.00 -6.68
C TYR A 88 7.09 -10.24 -7.55
N GLY A 89 6.20 -10.53 -8.50
CA GLY A 89 6.36 -11.62 -9.46
C GLY A 89 7.62 -11.47 -10.31
N ARG A 90 7.88 -10.26 -10.82
CA ARG A 90 9.10 -9.94 -11.55
C ARG A 90 10.35 -10.09 -10.68
N PHE A 91 10.28 -9.61 -9.43
CA PHE A 91 11.35 -9.72 -8.45
C PHE A 91 11.68 -11.19 -8.14
N MET A 92 10.67 -12.03 -7.88
CA MET A 92 10.83 -13.46 -7.61
C MET A 92 11.53 -14.20 -8.76
N LEU A 93 11.22 -13.87 -10.01
CA LEU A 93 11.84 -14.50 -11.16
C LEU A 93 13.30 -14.06 -11.38
N GLY A 94 13.67 -12.86 -10.94
CA GLY A 94 15.01 -12.31 -11.12
C GLY A 94 15.48 -12.31 -12.58
N GLU A 95 16.79 -12.44 -12.77
CA GLU A 95 17.45 -12.41 -14.09
C GLU A 95 17.58 -13.82 -14.72
N ARG A 96 17.09 -14.89 -14.07
CA ARG A 96 17.16 -16.25 -14.62
C ARG A 96 16.33 -16.40 -15.89
N LYS A 97 16.70 -17.40 -16.70
CA LYS A 97 15.89 -17.77 -17.88
C LYS A 97 14.48 -18.19 -17.44
N ARG A 98 13.48 -17.54 -18.02
CA ARG A 98 12.06 -17.75 -17.71
C ARG A 98 11.45 -18.77 -18.66
N THR A 99 10.52 -19.56 -18.18
CA THR A 99 9.69 -20.45 -19.00
C THR A 99 8.66 -19.63 -19.77
N LYS A 100 8.08 -20.19 -20.83
CA LYS A 100 7.00 -19.53 -21.59
C LYS A 100 5.82 -19.19 -20.68
N LYS A 101 5.44 -20.09 -19.77
CA LYS A 101 4.32 -19.89 -18.83
C LYS A 101 4.59 -18.72 -17.88
N GLU A 102 5.81 -18.60 -17.35
CA GLU A 102 6.18 -17.48 -16.47
C GLU A 102 6.15 -16.14 -17.21
N ILE A 103 6.55 -16.13 -18.47
CA ILE A 103 6.48 -14.92 -19.32
C ILE A 103 5.03 -14.51 -19.55
N GLU A 104 4.13 -15.46 -19.82
CA GLU A 104 2.70 -15.20 -19.99
C GLU A 104 2.08 -14.64 -18.72
N ILE A 105 2.33 -15.27 -17.58
CA ILE A 105 1.85 -14.78 -16.27
C ILE A 105 2.34 -13.36 -15.98
N LEU A 106 3.63 -13.07 -16.23
CA LEU A 106 4.15 -11.72 -16.04
C LEU A 106 3.48 -10.69 -16.95
N LYS A 107 3.20 -11.05 -18.20
CA LYS A 107 2.51 -10.16 -19.13
C LYS A 107 1.09 -9.84 -18.65
N ASP A 108 0.37 -10.86 -18.20
CA ASP A 108 -0.99 -10.68 -17.69
C ASP A 108 -1.00 -9.80 -16.43
N LEU A 109 -0.11 -10.09 -15.47
CA LEU A 109 0.05 -9.26 -14.27
C LEU A 109 0.46 -7.82 -14.59
N TYR A 110 1.28 -7.61 -15.63
CA TYR A 110 1.66 -6.28 -16.09
C TYR A 110 0.45 -5.52 -16.67
N VAL A 111 -0.35 -6.17 -17.50
CA VAL A 111 -1.59 -5.56 -18.06
C VAL A 111 -2.55 -5.18 -16.92
N LEU A 112 -2.73 -6.06 -15.94
CA LEU A 112 -3.53 -5.77 -14.75
C LEU A 112 -2.96 -4.59 -13.96
N ALA A 113 -1.64 -4.56 -13.77
CA ALA A 113 -0.95 -3.49 -13.06
C ALA A 113 -1.17 -2.12 -13.73
N LEU A 114 -0.99 -2.03 -15.06
CA LEU A 114 -1.19 -0.80 -15.81
C LEU A 114 -2.64 -0.30 -15.75
N ARG A 115 -3.61 -1.22 -15.84
CA ARG A 115 -5.02 -0.89 -15.70
C ARG A 115 -5.32 -0.32 -14.32
N ASP A 116 -4.81 -0.97 -13.27
CA ASP A 116 -5.16 -0.67 -11.89
C ASP A 116 -4.41 0.54 -11.31
N LEU A 117 -3.30 0.96 -11.93
CA LEU A 117 -2.64 2.23 -11.60
C LEU A 117 -3.61 3.43 -11.66
N GLN A 118 -4.59 3.38 -12.57
CA GLN A 118 -5.57 4.44 -12.75
C GLN A 118 -6.64 4.47 -11.63
N ASN A 119 -6.68 3.46 -10.77
CA ASN A 119 -7.63 3.40 -9.67
C ASN A 119 -7.19 4.23 -8.44
N TYR A 120 -5.95 4.72 -8.39
CA TYR A 120 -5.40 5.45 -7.25
C TYR A 120 -5.26 6.93 -7.58
N ASP A 121 -5.97 7.78 -6.82
CA ASP A 121 -5.89 9.24 -6.96
C ASP A 121 -4.57 9.77 -6.40
N HIS A 122 -4.07 9.13 -5.33
CA HIS A 122 -2.82 9.49 -4.68
C HIS A 122 -1.99 8.24 -4.37
N ILE A 123 -0.72 8.28 -4.74
CA ILE A 123 0.27 7.25 -4.44
C ILE A 123 1.39 7.89 -3.62
N PHE A 124 1.64 7.32 -2.43
CA PHE A 124 2.71 7.75 -1.55
C PHE A 124 3.73 6.63 -1.38
N PHE A 125 5.00 6.97 -1.50
CA PHE A 125 6.09 6.05 -1.22
C PHE A 125 6.72 6.37 0.14
N VAL A 126 6.85 5.34 0.97
CA VAL A 126 7.43 5.41 2.31
C VAL A 126 8.82 4.78 2.26
N PRO A 127 9.90 5.58 2.28
CA PRO A 127 11.25 5.05 2.30
C PRO A 127 11.57 4.41 3.65
N ARG A 128 12.54 3.51 3.64
CA ARG A 128 13.08 2.88 4.83
C ARG A 128 13.98 3.86 5.60
N GLU A 129 13.48 4.35 6.73
CA GLU A 129 14.21 5.27 7.62
C GLU A 129 14.44 4.68 9.02
N PHE A 130 13.83 3.52 9.32
CA PHE A 130 13.96 2.85 10.62
C PHE A 130 14.76 1.57 10.48
N GLY A 131 15.43 1.17 11.56
CA GLY A 131 16.18 -0.08 11.60
C GLY A 131 15.29 -1.29 11.26
N TYR A 132 15.89 -2.26 10.58
CA TYR A 132 15.19 -3.48 10.18
C TYR A 132 15.17 -4.49 11.33
N GLU A 133 13.98 -4.84 11.82
CA GLU A 133 13.79 -5.92 12.80
C GLU A 133 12.98 -7.06 12.18
N LYS A 134 13.34 -8.32 12.42
CA LYS A 134 12.60 -9.49 11.91
C LYS A 134 11.35 -9.74 12.74
N ASP A 135 10.16 -9.91 12.10
CA ASP A 135 8.87 -10.17 12.77
C ASP A 135 8.49 -11.66 12.83
N GLY A 136 9.31 -12.51 12.27
CA GLY A 136 9.07 -13.96 12.22
C GLY A 136 8.00 -14.41 11.22
N VAL A 137 7.28 -13.49 10.56
CA VAL A 137 6.25 -13.81 9.56
C VAL A 137 6.80 -13.70 8.14
N ARG A 138 7.65 -12.71 7.89
CA ARG A 138 8.24 -12.44 6.57
C ARG A 138 9.63 -13.04 6.48
N TRP A 139 9.91 -13.72 5.40
CA TRP A 139 11.20 -14.35 5.12
C TRP A 139 12.27 -13.38 4.60
N GLN A 140 11.82 -12.20 4.10
CA GLN A 140 12.74 -11.21 3.54
C GLN A 140 13.69 -10.70 4.64
N ASP A 141 14.96 -10.65 4.31
CA ASP A 141 15.98 -9.92 5.05
C ASP A 141 16.03 -8.45 4.57
N GLU A 142 16.93 -7.67 5.15
CA GLU A 142 17.05 -6.25 4.85
C GLU A 142 17.43 -5.98 3.40
N ASP A 143 18.34 -6.78 2.83
CA ASP A 143 18.80 -6.61 1.44
C ASP A 143 17.66 -6.85 0.45
N ILE A 144 16.85 -7.87 0.69
CA ILE A 144 15.66 -8.16 -0.11
C ILE A 144 14.65 -7.02 0.02
N ALA A 145 14.44 -6.50 1.21
CA ALA A 145 13.51 -5.41 1.45
C ALA A 145 13.95 -4.13 0.71
N ILE A 146 15.25 -3.81 0.71
CA ILE A 146 15.83 -2.69 -0.06
C ILE A 146 15.68 -2.93 -1.56
N ALA A 147 15.92 -4.14 -2.03
CA ALA A 147 15.74 -4.48 -3.44
C ALA A 147 14.28 -4.35 -3.91
N ILE A 148 13.32 -4.68 -3.05
CA ILE A 148 11.89 -4.49 -3.31
C ILE A 148 11.55 -2.99 -3.36
N ASP A 149 12.06 -2.16 -2.42
CA ASP A 149 11.89 -0.70 -2.45
C ASP A 149 12.35 -0.13 -3.80
N LYS A 150 13.53 -0.55 -4.26
CA LYS A 150 14.08 -0.15 -5.56
C LYS A 150 13.21 -0.63 -6.73
N ALA A 151 12.70 -1.86 -6.69
CA ALA A 151 11.84 -2.41 -7.73
C ALA A 151 10.52 -1.63 -7.85
N ILE A 152 9.92 -1.23 -6.71
CA ILE A 152 8.71 -0.39 -6.69
C ILE A 152 9.00 0.97 -7.32
N LEU A 153 10.06 1.67 -6.88
CA LEU A 153 10.43 2.97 -7.44
C LEU A 153 10.72 2.89 -8.94
N THR A 154 11.51 1.89 -9.37
CA THR A 154 11.82 1.67 -10.78
C THR A 154 10.56 1.49 -11.61
N PHE A 155 9.57 0.74 -11.11
CA PHE A 155 8.30 0.56 -11.81
C PHE A 155 7.51 1.88 -11.90
N LEU A 156 7.36 2.61 -10.80
CA LEU A 156 6.62 3.89 -10.79
C LEU A 156 7.27 4.91 -11.75
N GLU A 157 8.59 4.97 -11.79
CA GLU A 157 9.36 5.86 -12.68
C GLU A 157 9.23 5.43 -14.15
N SER A 158 9.36 4.13 -14.45
CA SER A 158 9.29 3.61 -15.83
C SER A 158 7.91 3.77 -16.45
N GLU A 159 6.86 3.68 -15.63
CA GLU A 159 5.47 3.88 -16.07
C GLU A 159 5.00 5.34 -15.94
N HIS A 160 5.92 6.26 -15.61
CA HIS A 160 5.64 7.69 -15.44
C HIS A 160 4.51 7.98 -14.44
N VAL A 161 4.40 7.16 -13.40
CA VAL A 161 3.39 7.29 -12.35
C VAL A 161 3.75 8.46 -11.45
N LYS A 162 2.79 9.37 -11.24
CA LYS A 162 2.96 10.44 -10.25
C LYS A 162 2.82 9.88 -8.84
N PHE A 163 3.86 10.03 -8.03
CA PHE A 163 3.85 9.67 -6.62
C PHE A 163 4.55 10.72 -5.76
N THR A 164 4.33 10.68 -4.46
CA THR A 164 4.99 11.56 -3.48
C THR A 164 5.74 10.69 -2.47
N THR A 165 7.02 10.96 -2.26
CA THR A 165 7.80 10.33 -1.19
C THR A 165 7.57 11.10 0.11
N VAL A 166 7.18 10.39 1.18
CA VAL A 166 6.95 10.96 2.52
C VAL A 166 7.95 10.43 3.52
N THR A 167 8.60 11.33 4.28
CA THR A 167 9.72 11.03 5.16
C THR A 167 9.47 11.49 6.61
N GLY A 168 10.33 11.04 7.54
CA GLY A 168 10.25 11.42 8.94
C GLY A 168 9.34 10.54 9.79
N SER A 169 8.91 11.03 10.94
CA SER A 169 8.06 10.28 11.85
C SER A 169 6.68 9.99 11.25
N THR A 170 5.99 8.96 11.75
CA THR A 170 4.62 8.61 11.31
C THR A 170 3.67 9.81 11.32
N LYS A 171 3.77 10.67 12.33
CA LYS A 171 2.97 11.89 12.42
C LYS A 171 3.29 12.89 11.31
N VAL A 172 4.58 13.14 11.05
CA VAL A 172 5.02 14.05 9.98
C VAL A 172 4.57 13.55 8.62
N ARG A 173 4.74 12.25 8.34
CA ARG A 173 4.26 11.60 7.10
C ARG A 173 2.75 11.75 6.94
N SER A 174 1.97 11.54 8.02
CA SER A 174 0.51 11.71 7.98
C SER A 174 0.11 13.16 7.66
N GLU A 175 0.73 14.14 8.32
CA GLU A 175 0.49 15.57 8.08
C GLU A 175 0.81 15.97 6.62
N GLU A 176 1.90 15.46 6.06
CA GLU A 176 2.28 15.70 4.68
C GLU A 176 1.27 15.09 3.69
N ILE A 177 0.84 13.85 3.92
CA ILE A 177 -0.21 13.20 3.12
C ILE A 177 -1.49 14.02 3.15
N LEU A 178 -1.96 14.41 4.33
CA LEU A 178 -3.17 15.23 4.49
C LEU A 178 -3.08 16.55 3.75
N LYS A 179 -1.90 17.17 3.72
CA LYS A 179 -1.63 18.39 2.96
C LYS A 179 -1.73 18.16 1.46
N VAL A 180 -1.10 17.09 0.94
CA VAL A 180 -1.13 16.74 -0.49
C VAL A 180 -2.55 16.42 -0.95
N VAL A 181 -3.34 15.74 -0.12
CA VAL A 181 -4.74 15.39 -0.39
C VAL A 181 -5.69 16.59 -0.20
N GLY A 182 -5.20 17.74 0.32
CA GLY A 182 -6.00 18.94 0.54
C GLY A 182 -6.89 18.91 1.79
N LEU A 183 -6.52 18.09 2.77
CA LEU A 183 -7.29 17.87 4.02
C LEU A 183 -6.63 18.49 5.26
N ASP A 184 -5.52 19.18 5.11
CA ASP A 184 -4.78 19.83 6.20
C ASP A 184 -5.58 20.91 6.92
N LYS A 185 -6.48 21.61 6.21
CA LYS A 185 -7.27 22.75 6.71
C LYS A 185 -8.63 22.36 7.29
N LYS A 186 -9.06 21.10 7.18
CA LYS A 186 -10.33 20.67 7.80
C LYS A 186 -10.17 20.60 9.32
N LYS A 187 -10.69 21.63 9.99
CA LYS A 187 -10.67 21.76 11.47
C LYS A 187 -11.40 20.60 12.12
N ILE A 188 -10.81 20.07 13.19
CA ILE A 188 -11.47 19.16 14.13
C ILE A 188 -12.67 19.90 14.71
N LYS A 189 -13.89 19.44 14.44
CA LYS A 189 -15.09 19.90 15.15
C LYS A 189 -15.09 19.26 16.54
N LEU A 190 -14.54 19.95 17.52
CA LEU A 190 -14.80 19.60 18.90
C LEU A 190 -16.29 19.85 19.20
N ALA A 191 -17.02 18.78 19.51
CA ALA A 191 -18.36 18.93 20.05
C ALA A 191 -18.24 19.76 21.34
N LYS A 192 -18.99 20.85 21.45
CA LYS A 192 -19.16 21.55 22.74
C LYS A 192 -19.81 20.55 23.68
N VAL A 193 -19.05 20.04 24.63
CA VAL A 193 -19.62 19.32 25.76
C VAL A 193 -20.35 20.39 26.57
N GLU A 194 -21.68 20.47 26.42
CA GLU A 194 -22.51 21.19 27.40
C GLU A 194 -22.39 20.39 28.69
N THR A 195 -21.56 20.92 29.61
CA THR A 195 -21.58 20.47 31.00
C THR A 195 -22.96 20.89 31.55
N ALA A 196 -23.88 19.92 31.57
CA ALA A 196 -25.08 20.07 32.37
C ALA A 196 -24.62 20.23 33.82
N ALA A 197 -24.74 21.47 34.32
CA ALA A 197 -24.58 21.73 35.76
C ALA A 197 -25.68 20.98 36.49
N VAL A 198 -25.28 20.04 37.38
CA VAL A 198 -26.13 19.41 38.39
C VAL A 198 -26.33 20.38 39.54
#